data_3d3082ac69498887204e7157b2a14d9f
#
_entry.id   3d3082ac69498887204e7157b2a14d9f
#
_cell.length_a   1.000
_cell.length_b   1.000
_cell.length_c   1.000
_cell.angle_alpha   90.00
_cell.angle_beta   90.00
_cell.angle_gamma   90.00
#
_symmetry.space_group_name_H-M   'P 1'
#
loop_
_entity.id
_entity.type
_entity.pdbx_description
1 polymer ?
#
loop_
_entity_poly.entity_id
_entity_poly.type
_entity_poly.pdbx_seq_one_letter_code
_entity_poly.pdbx_strand_id
1 'polypeptide(L)'
;MDAFETDDLVAAQHRPGEHTYTDFLRRETLSLGMSVWPAGGEDTQRPHTEDEVYVVMAGRGRITVAGEDRSVGAGSVVYVATGVEHRFHSVEEDLQVLVLWAPPYRSRAGASASGEAAGR
;
A
#
# COMPACT_ATOMS: atom_id res chain seq x y z
N MET A 1 -11.97 -18.22 -11.98
CA MET A 1 -11.15 -17.96 -10.79
C MET A 1 -10.05 -16.99 -11.15
N ASP A 2 -9.84 -15.97 -10.31
CA ASP A 2 -8.71 -15.06 -10.47
C ASP A 2 -7.66 -15.45 -9.43
N ALA A 3 -6.47 -15.75 -9.89
CA ALA A 3 -5.39 -16.20 -9.01
C ALA A 3 -4.08 -15.55 -9.48
N PHE A 4 -3.23 -15.18 -8.51
CA PHE A 4 -2.01 -14.43 -8.79
C PHE A 4 -0.87 -14.94 -7.93
N GLU A 5 0.34 -14.85 -8.47
CA GLU A 5 1.56 -15.08 -7.69
C GLU A 5 2.18 -13.73 -7.39
N THR A 6 2.44 -13.46 -6.12
CA THR A 6 2.98 -12.15 -5.73
C THR A 6 4.35 -11.87 -6.35
N ASP A 7 5.18 -12.89 -6.52
CA ASP A 7 6.48 -12.71 -7.15
C ASP A 7 6.35 -12.23 -8.60
N ASP A 8 5.35 -12.73 -9.32
CA ASP A 8 5.11 -12.30 -10.70
C ASP A 8 4.62 -10.85 -10.75
N LEU A 9 3.77 -10.46 -9.81
CA LEU A 9 3.29 -9.09 -9.73
C LEU A 9 4.42 -8.11 -9.46
N VAL A 10 5.31 -8.45 -8.55
CA VAL A 10 6.47 -7.63 -8.24
C VAL A 10 7.40 -7.53 -9.44
N ALA A 11 7.72 -8.68 -10.07
CA ALA A 11 8.61 -8.70 -11.21
C ALA A 11 8.11 -7.84 -12.37
N ALA A 12 6.80 -7.81 -12.57
CA ALA A 12 6.21 -7.06 -13.67
C ALA A 12 6.27 -5.55 -13.47
N GLN A 13 6.38 -5.09 -12.22
CA GLN A 13 6.33 -3.66 -11.93
C GLN A 13 7.60 -3.08 -11.32
N HIS A 14 8.47 -3.89 -10.75
CA HIS A 14 9.61 -3.42 -9.99
C HIS A 14 10.54 -2.55 -10.83
N ARG A 15 10.91 -1.39 -10.27
CA ARG A 15 11.89 -0.46 -10.84
C ARG A 15 12.87 -0.08 -9.75
N PRO A 16 14.17 -0.40 -9.91
CA PRO A 16 15.16 -0.10 -8.87
C PRO A 16 15.12 1.38 -8.46
N GLY A 17 15.05 1.61 -7.15
CA GLY A 17 15.06 2.95 -6.60
C GLY A 17 13.76 3.74 -6.70
N GLU A 18 12.70 3.14 -7.23
CA GLU A 18 11.42 3.83 -7.40
C GLU A 18 10.29 3.12 -6.66
N HIS A 19 9.37 3.90 -6.11
CA HIS A 19 8.12 3.36 -5.61
C HIS A 19 7.22 3.03 -6.79
N THR A 20 6.67 1.83 -6.80
CA THR A 20 5.69 1.42 -7.81
C THR A 20 4.45 0.87 -7.14
N TYR A 21 3.32 1.03 -7.80
CA TYR A 21 2.05 0.49 -7.34
C TYR A 21 1.24 0.02 -8.55
N THR A 22 0.67 -1.18 -8.44
CA THR A 22 -0.21 -1.73 -9.48
C THR A 22 -1.47 -2.25 -8.83
N ASP A 23 -2.61 -1.73 -9.29
CA ASP A 23 -3.93 -2.20 -8.88
C ASP A 23 -4.27 -3.37 -9.80
N PHE A 24 -4.19 -4.61 -9.30
CA PHE A 24 -4.23 -5.77 -10.16
C PHE A 24 -5.55 -6.56 -10.11
N LEU A 25 -6.39 -6.28 -9.14
CA LEU A 25 -7.70 -6.89 -9.03
C LEU A 25 -8.69 -5.87 -8.51
N ARG A 26 -9.79 -5.70 -9.21
CA ARG A 26 -10.83 -4.76 -8.79
C ARG A 26 -12.19 -5.41 -8.95
N ARG A 27 -12.96 -5.37 -7.87
CA ARG A 27 -14.32 -5.87 -7.81
C ARG A 27 -15.20 -4.81 -7.16
N GLU A 28 -16.48 -5.08 -7.09
CA GLU A 28 -17.45 -4.10 -6.58
C GLU A 28 -17.19 -3.72 -5.11
N THR A 29 -16.71 -4.65 -4.31
CA THR A 29 -16.58 -4.45 -2.86
C THR A 29 -15.14 -4.28 -2.37
N LEU A 30 -14.16 -4.61 -3.21
CA LEU A 30 -12.76 -4.52 -2.81
C LEU A 30 -11.84 -4.38 -4.01
N SER A 31 -10.61 -3.99 -3.76
CA SER A 31 -9.55 -4.13 -4.75
C SER A 31 -8.25 -4.57 -4.07
N LEU A 32 -7.35 -5.10 -4.87
CA LEU A 32 -6.02 -5.51 -4.42
C LEU A 32 -4.96 -4.82 -5.27
N GLY A 33 -3.92 -4.36 -4.61
CA GLY A 33 -2.78 -3.76 -5.26
C GLY A 33 -1.47 -4.32 -4.74
N MET A 34 -0.41 -4.14 -5.50
CA MET A 34 0.94 -4.46 -5.09
C MET A 34 1.76 -3.18 -5.08
N SER A 35 2.36 -2.89 -3.94
CA SER A 35 3.20 -1.72 -3.74
C SER A 35 4.63 -2.17 -3.47
N VAL A 36 5.59 -1.54 -4.13
CA VAL A 36 7.01 -1.80 -3.87
C VAL A 36 7.67 -0.47 -3.49
N TRP A 37 8.21 -0.41 -2.28
CA TRP A 37 8.89 0.77 -1.75
C TRP A 37 10.39 0.51 -1.75
N PRO A 38 11.20 1.37 -2.38
CA PRO A 38 12.63 1.13 -2.41
C PRO A 38 13.28 1.41 -1.05
N ALA A 39 14.38 0.74 -0.78
CA ALA A 39 15.22 1.06 0.37
C ALA A 39 15.57 2.56 0.32
N GLY A 40 15.45 3.23 1.45
CA GLY A 40 15.68 4.68 1.54
C GLY A 40 14.55 5.54 1.00
N GLY A 41 13.50 4.94 0.46
CA GLY A 41 12.37 5.68 -0.07
C GLY A 41 11.50 6.27 1.04
N GLU A 42 10.76 7.29 0.68
CA GLU A 42 9.82 7.94 1.58
C GLU A 42 8.40 7.83 1.07
N ASP A 43 7.49 7.56 1.99
CA ASP A 43 6.07 7.48 1.70
C ASP A 43 5.46 8.86 1.95
N THR A 44 4.94 9.48 0.89
CA THR A 44 4.32 10.80 0.96
C THR A 44 2.81 10.74 0.78
N GLN A 45 2.23 9.55 0.84
CA GLN A 45 0.81 9.39 0.60
C GLN A 45 -0.04 10.09 1.67
N ARG A 46 -1.25 10.43 1.28
CA ARG A 46 -2.23 11.07 2.14
C ARG A 46 -3.23 10.04 2.65
N PRO A 47 -3.99 10.37 3.71
CA PRO A 47 -5.06 9.49 4.18
C PRO A 47 -6.02 9.16 3.04
N HIS A 48 -6.55 7.96 3.05
CA HIS A 48 -7.44 7.46 2.02
C HIS A 48 -8.88 7.37 2.50
N THR A 49 -9.80 7.34 1.56
CA THR A 49 -11.24 7.25 1.85
C THR A 49 -11.69 5.80 2.03
N GLU A 50 -10.82 4.85 1.83
CA GLU A 50 -11.10 3.43 1.98
C GLU A 50 -10.42 2.87 3.22
N ASP A 51 -10.93 1.77 3.75
CA ASP A 51 -10.18 0.96 4.69
C ASP A 51 -9.08 0.23 3.91
N GLU A 52 -7.97 -0.01 4.58
CA GLU A 52 -6.78 -0.57 3.93
C GLU A 52 -6.13 -1.60 4.82
N VAL A 53 -5.71 -2.71 4.23
CA VAL A 53 -4.89 -3.70 4.93
C VAL A 53 -3.61 -3.88 4.13
N TYR A 54 -2.49 -3.74 4.81
CA TYR A 54 -1.17 -4.04 4.25
C TYR A 54 -0.73 -5.42 4.71
N VAL A 55 -0.23 -6.22 3.78
CA VAL A 55 0.44 -7.47 4.09
C VAL A 55 1.85 -7.34 3.53
N VAL A 56 2.85 -7.26 4.41
CA VAL A 56 4.23 -7.15 3.98
C VAL A 56 4.72 -8.53 3.54
N MET A 57 5.12 -8.64 2.28
CA MET A 57 5.56 -9.90 1.69
C MET A 57 7.08 -10.06 1.76
N ALA A 58 7.83 -8.97 1.70
CA ALA A 58 9.28 -8.99 1.74
C ALA A 58 9.82 -7.63 2.17
N GLY A 59 11.06 -7.61 2.64
CA GLY A 59 11.73 -6.38 3.01
C GLY A 59 11.57 -6.02 4.48
N ARG A 60 12.13 -4.88 4.86
CA ARG A 60 12.07 -4.37 6.24
C ARG A 60 11.96 -2.85 6.23
N GLY A 61 11.20 -2.32 7.17
CA GLY A 61 11.08 -0.90 7.38
C GLY A 61 10.24 -0.62 8.62
N ARG A 62 9.64 0.55 8.65
CA ARG A 62 8.75 0.94 9.73
C ARG A 62 7.48 1.54 9.15
N ILE A 63 6.42 1.53 9.94
CA ILE A 63 5.17 2.21 9.58
C ILE A 63 4.68 3.01 10.78
N THR A 64 4.19 4.21 10.49
CA THR A 64 3.49 5.03 11.49
C THR A 64 2.03 5.08 11.08
N VAL A 65 1.13 4.76 12.00
CA VAL A 65 -0.33 4.82 11.79
C VAL A 65 -0.94 5.53 12.98
N ALA A 66 -1.64 6.62 12.74
CA ALA A 66 -2.28 7.41 13.80
C ALA A 66 -1.32 7.77 14.95
N GLY A 67 -0.08 8.07 14.61
CA GLY A 67 0.93 8.43 15.60
C GLY A 67 1.64 7.25 16.26
N GLU A 68 1.19 6.04 16.03
CA GLU A 68 1.87 4.84 16.53
C GLU A 68 2.88 4.36 15.51
N ASP A 69 4.08 4.03 15.97
CA ASP A 69 5.17 3.62 15.10
C ASP A 69 5.63 2.20 15.45
N ARG A 70 5.90 1.39 14.43
CA ARG A 70 6.43 0.06 14.65
C ARG A 70 7.25 -0.43 13.47
N SER A 71 8.13 -1.40 13.73
CA SER A 71 8.85 -2.06 12.65
C SER A 71 7.94 -3.07 11.94
N VAL A 72 8.17 -3.25 10.65
CA VAL A 72 7.46 -4.22 9.83
C VAL A 72 8.46 -4.99 8.98
N GLY A 73 8.10 -6.21 8.66
CA GLY A 73 8.87 -7.10 7.79
C GLY A 73 7.97 -8.17 7.22
N ALA A 74 8.55 -9.14 6.52
CA ALA A 74 7.79 -10.22 5.90
C ALA A 74 6.85 -10.87 6.94
N GLY A 75 5.57 -10.94 6.61
CA GLY A 75 4.55 -11.49 7.49
C GLY A 75 3.81 -10.48 8.35
N SER A 76 4.22 -9.21 8.34
CA SER A 76 3.49 -8.17 9.07
C SER A 76 2.16 -7.86 8.37
N VAL A 77 1.10 -7.74 9.15
CA VAL A 77 -0.23 -7.34 8.66
C VAL A 77 -0.66 -6.09 9.43
N VAL A 78 -1.01 -5.03 8.71
CA VAL A 78 -1.37 -3.75 9.32
C VAL A 78 -2.70 -3.27 8.74
N TYR A 79 -3.63 -2.96 9.63
CA TYR A 79 -4.91 -2.36 9.24
C TYR A 79 -4.85 -0.85 9.41
N VAL A 80 -5.35 -0.12 8.42
CA VAL A 80 -5.46 1.33 8.46
C VAL A 80 -6.90 1.71 8.14
N ALA A 81 -7.56 2.33 9.10
CA ALA A 81 -8.95 2.76 8.92
C ALA A 81 -9.04 3.95 7.97
N THR A 82 -10.20 4.11 7.38
CA THR A 82 -10.53 5.27 6.54
C THR A 82 -10.11 6.57 7.21
N GLY A 83 -9.43 7.43 6.47
CA GLY A 83 -9.08 8.77 6.92
C GLY A 83 -7.93 8.87 7.90
N VAL A 84 -7.31 7.76 8.27
CA VAL A 84 -6.24 7.76 9.26
C VAL A 84 -4.90 8.04 8.58
N GLU A 85 -4.13 8.95 9.16
CA GLU A 85 -2.79 9.24 8.68
C GLU A 85 -1.86 8.04 8.89
N HIS A 86 -1.10 7.75 7.86
CA HIS A 86 -0.18 6.62 7.89
C HIS A 86 0.93 6.81 6.86
N ARG A 87 2.09 6.23 7.14
CA ARG A 87 3.19 6.21 6.17
C ARG A 87 4.21 5.14 6.52
N PHE A 88 4.78 4.54 5.49
CA PHE A 88 5.99 3.74 5.62
C PHE A 88 7.19 4.68 5.66
N HIS A 89 8.21 4.29 6.40
CA HIS A 89 9.46 5.06 6.49
C HIS A 89 10.60 4.15 6.93
N SER A 90 11.80 4.70 6.92
CA SER A 90 12.99 3.97 7.36
C SER A 90 13.10 2.61 6.70
N VAL A 91 12.84 2.59 5.39
CA VAL A 91 12.88 1.36 4.61
C VAL A 91 14.35 0.95 4.45
N GLU A 92 14.70 -0.22 4.98
CA GLU A 92 16.06 -0.74 4.95
C GLU A 92 16.30 -1.70 3.79
N GLU A 93 15.27 -2.47 3.45
CA GLU A 93 15.26 -3.37 2.29
C GLU A 93 13.97 -3.12 1.56
N ASP A 94 13.96 -3.20 0.25
CA ASP A 94 12.78 -2.96 -0.57
C ASP A 94 11.57 -3.67 0.01
N LEU A 95 10.54 -2.90 0.34
CA LEU A 95 9.29 -3.43 0.88
C LEU A 95 8.39 -3.85 -0.27
N GLN A 96 7.92 -5.08 -0.22
CA GLN A 96 6.91 -5.58 -1.14
C GLN A 96 5.64 -5.76 -0.32
N VAL A 97 4.61 -5.01 -0.65
CA VAL A 97 3.41 -4.93 0.18
C VAL A 97 2.18 -5.21 -0.67
N LEU A 98 1.45 -6.26 -0.28
CA LEU A 98 0.13 -6.52 -0.84
C LEU A 98 -0.85 -5.60 -0.12
N VAL A 99 -1.67 -4.89 -0.87
CA VAL A 99 -2.60 -3.91 -0.32
C VAL A 99 -4.03 -4.31 -0.67
N LEU A 100 -4.87 -4.43 0.35
CA LEU A 100 -6.29 -4.66 0.17
C LEU A 100 -7.04 -3.36 0.51
N TRP A 101 -7.92 -2.94 -0.39
CA TRP A 101 -8.77 -1.77 -0.21
C TRP A 101 -10.23 -2.19 -0.15
N ALA A 102 -10.99 -1.63 0.79
CA ALA A 102 -12.42 -1.84 0.85
C ALA A 102 -13.11 -0.54 1.29
N PRO A 103 -13.94 0.04 0.44
CA PRO A 103 -14.28 -0.35 -0.93
C PRO A 103 -13.07 -0.21 -1.88
N PRO A 104 -13.23 -0.51 -3.15
CA PRO A 104 -12.12 -0.48 -4.09
C PRO A 104 -11.37 0.84 -4.07
N TYR A 105 -10.06 0.78 -4.26
CA TYR A 105 -9.18 1.95 -4.25
C TYR A 105 -9.73 3.05 -5.15
N ARG A 106 -9.83 4.26 -4.60
CA ARG A 106 -10.35 5.46 -5.25
C ARG A 106 -11.82 5.38 -5.68
N SER A 107 -12.58 4.41 -5.20
CA SER A 107 -14.00 4.34 -5.54
C SER A 107 -14.79 5.52 -5.00
N ARG A 108 -14.28 6.21 -3.97
CA ARG A 108 -14.90 7.39 -3.36
C ARG A 108 -14.19 8.69 -3.68
N ALA A 109 -13.11 8.66 -4.48
CA ALA A 109 -12.27 9.83 -4.69
C ALA A 109 -13.03 11.03 -5.26
N GLY A 110 -13.91 10.79 -6.19
CA GLY A 110 -14.71 11.86 -6.79
C GLY A 110 -15.69 12.47 -5.83
N ALA A 111 -16.23 11.68 -4.93
CA ALA A 111 -17.20 12.16 -3.95
C ALA A 111 -16.54 12.92 -2.81
N SER A 112 -15.32 12.56 -2.47
CA SER A 112 -14.63 13.19 -1.35
C SER A 112 -13.88 14.44 -1.72
N ALA A 113 -13.92 14.88 -2.90
CA ALA A 113 -13.20 16.03 -3.27
C ALA A 113 -11.78 15.92 -3.31
N SER A 114 -11.42 16.58 -3.83
CA SER A 114 -10.33 17.05 -3.73
C SER A 114 -9.10 16.46 -3.52
N GLY A 115 -8.45 16.44 -3.12
CA GLY A 115 -7.09 16.32 -2.87
C GLY A 115 -6.61 14.91 -2.66
N GLU A 116 -7.47 14.04 -2.37
CA GLU A 116 -7.13 12.67 -2.05
C GLU A 116 -6.49 11.92 -3.18
N ALA A 117 -6.76 12.34 -4.36
CA ALA A 117 -6.18 11.69 -5.53
C ALA A 117 -4.66 11.63 -5.48
N ALA A 118 -4.06 12.41 -4.64
CA ALA A 118 -2.61 12.46 -4.54
C ALA A 118 -2.01 11.26 -3.82
N GLY A 119 -2.81 10.43 -3.19
CA GLY A 119 -2.29 9.26 -2.53
C GLY A 119 -1.70 8.31 -3.56
N ARG A 120 -0.64 7.61 -3.25
CA ARG A 120 0.03 6.66 -4.14
C ARG A 120 0.57 7.31 -5.39
#